data_7f43f45d6b2a66d9dc022c92fa4c25e8
#
_entry.id   7f43f45d6b2a66d9dc022c92fa4c25e8
#
_cell.length_a   1.000
_cell.length_b   1.000
_cell.length_c   1.000
_cell.angle_alpha   90.00
_cell.angle_beta   90.00
_cell.angle_gamma   90.00
#
_symmetry.space_group_name_H-M   'P 1'
#
loop_
_entity.id
_entity.type
_entity.pdbx_description
1 polymer ?
#
loop_
_entity_poly.entity_id
_entity_poly.type
_entity_poly.pdbx_seq_one_letter_code
_entity_poly.pdbx_strand_id
1 'polypeptide(L)' 'MVKRFLTYSLEREQKICVVLMKDGQMKKTNLRVTAIEEDGQGFSALLPGRKKESHFSLSDVLTAAYARGDQGELE' A
#
# COMPACT_ATOMS: atom_id res chain seq x y z
N MET A 1 -10.00 -6.83 3.62
CA MET A 1 -8.81 -6.75 4.47
C MET A 1 -7.78 -5.80 3.93
N VAL A 2 -7.23 -6.11 2.74
CA VAL A 2 -6.22 -5.23 2.16
C VAL A 2 -6.73 -3.82 1.94
N LYS A 3 -7.95 -3.68 1.45
CA LYS A 3 -8.53 -2.36 1.20
C LYS A 3 -8.53 -1.47 2.42
N ARG A 4 -8.70 -2.06 3.57
CA ARG A 4 -8.71 -1.34 4.82
C ARG A 4 -7.41 -0.61 5.07
N PHE A 5 -6.29 -1.29 4.79
CA PHE A 5 -4.99 -0.67 4.95
C PHE A 5 -4.72 0.38 3.88
N LEU A 6 -5.22 0.15 2.67
CA LEU A 6 -5.07 1.13 1.61
C LEU A 6 -5.82 2.41 1.98
N THR A 7 -7.03 2.27 2.48
CA THR A 7 -7.83 3.41 2.89
C THR A 7 -7.17 4.14 4.04
N TYR A 8 -6.66 3.39 5.02
CA TYR A 8 -5.94 3.98 6.13
C TYR A 8 -4.77 4.82 5.64
N SER A 9 -3.98 4.25 4.74
CA SER A 9 -2.80 4.93 4.22
C SER A 9 -3.19 6.23 3.50
N LEU A 10 -4.24 6.16 2.69
CA LEU A 10 -4.70 7.31 1.95
C LEU A 10 -5.24 8.41 2.86
N GLU A 11 -6.10 8.04 3.78
CA GLU A 11 -6.76 9.03 4.63
C GLU A 11 -5.84 9.62 5.67
N ARG A 12 -4.92 8.82 6.18
CA ARG A 12 -4.00 9.27 7.23
C ARG A 12 -2.66 9.72 6.69
N GLU A 13 -2.44 9.55 5.39
CA GLU A 13 -1.17 9.90 4.75
C GLU A 13 0.00 9.20 5.46
N GLN A 14 -0.21 7.92 5.77
CA GLN A 14 0.78 7.12 6.46
C GLN A 14 1.23 5.96 5.59
N LYS A 15 2.47 5.55 5.78
CA LYS A 15 3.01 4.41 5.07
C LYS A 15 2.40 3.12 5.62
N ILE A 16 2.22 2.16 4.73
CA ILE A 16 1.84 0.81 5.13
C ILE A 16 2.82 -0.16 4.51
N CYS A 17 2.90 -1.35 5.08
CA CYS A 17 3.75 -2.40 4.57
C CYS A 17 2.90 -3.37 3.77
N VAL A 18 3.29 -3.64 2.54
CA VAL A 18 2.54 -4.56 1.70
C VAL A 18 3.47 -5.61 1.13
N VAL A 19 2.89 -6.76 0.82
CA VAL A 19 3.59 -7.81 0.08
C VAL A 19 2.93 -7.89 -1.27
N LEU A 20 3.72 -7.64 -2.29
CA LEU A 20 3.25 -7.62 -3.68
C LEU A 20 3.77 -8.83 -4.42
N MET A 21 2.97 -9.32 -5.36
CA MET A 21 3.42 -10.34 -6.29
C MET A 21 3.74 -9.63 -7.61
N LYS A 22 4.98 -9.73 -8.03
CA LYS A 22 5.41 -9.11 -9.26
C LYS A 22 6.33 -10.05 -10.00
N ASP A 23 6.00 -10.32 -11.27
CA ASP A 23 6.82 -11.19 -12.11
C ASP A 23 7.11 -12.53 -11.45
N GLY A 24 6.11 -13.07 -10.77
CA GLY A 24 6.24 -14.37 -10.12
C GLY A 24 7.01 -14.35 -8.81
N GLN A 25 7.36 -13.17 -8.32
CA GLN A 25 8.12 -13.05 -7.08
C GLN A 25 7.37 -12.21 -6.07
N MET A 26 7.46 -12.61 -4.81
CA MET A 26 6.90 -11.82 -3.73
C MET A 26 7.88 -10.75 -3.32
N LYS A 27 7.36 -9.55 -3.11
CA LYS A 27 8.20 -8.44 -2.73
C LYS A 27 7.52 -7.67 -1.60
N LYS A 28 8.23 -7.51 -0.51
CA LYS A 28 7.72 -6.77 0.64
C LYS A 28 8.26 -5.35 0.58
N THR A 29 7.39 -4.38 0.69
CA THR A 29 7.80 -2.98 0.64
C THR A 29 6.83 -2.12 1.41
N ASN A 30 7.31 -0.95 1.82
CA ASN A 30 6.44 0.07 2.39
C ASN A 30 6.00 0.99 1.26
N LEU A 31 4.79 1.53 1.38
CA LEU A 31 4.33 2.53 0.42
C LEU A 31 3.28 3.39 1.08
N ARG A 32 3.00 4.55 0.46
CA ARG A 32 1.96 5.43 0.93
C ARG A 32 0.96 5.61 -0.21
N VAL A 33 -0.26 5.19 0.02
CA VAL A 33 -1.31 5.26 -1.00
C VAL A 33 -1.69 6.71 -1.24
N THR A 34 -1.74 7.10 -2.51
CA THR A 34 -2.07 8.47 -2.89
C THR A 34 -3.43 8.57 -3.55
N ALA A 35 -3.95 7.48 -4.09
CA ALA A 35 -5.27 7.47 -4.71
C ALA A 35 -5.76 6.04 -4.82
N ILE A 36 -7.06 5.85 -4.73
CA ILE A 36 -7.69 4.55 -4.91
C ILE A 36 -8.72 4.72 -6.02
N GLU A 37 -8.72 3.80 -6.98
CA GLU A 37 -9.66 3.88 -8.09
C GLU A 37 -11.08 3.66 -7.62
N GLU A 38 -12.03 4.23 -8.35
CA GLU A 38 -13.43 4.17 -7.97
C GLU A 38 -13.95 2.75 -7.85
N ASP A 39 -13.49 1.87 -8.73
CA ASP A 39 -13.94 0.49 -8.70
C ASP A 39 -13.24 -0.33 -7.64
N GLY A 40 -12.25 0.26 -6.97
CA GLY A 40 -11.52 -0.43 -5.91
C GLY A 40 -10.59 -1.51 -6.41
N GLN A 41 -10.34 -1.58 -7.70
CA GLN A 41 -9.49 -2.62 -8.27
C GLN A 41 -8.05 -2.21 -8.42
N GLY A 42 -7.75 -0.93 -8.26
CA GLY A 42 -6.39 -0.45 -8.39
C GLY A 42 -6.15 0.76 -7.52
N PHE A 43 -4.90 1.09 -7.36
CA PHE A 43 -4.53 2.25 -6.55
C PHE A 43 -3.16 2.76 -6.98
N SER A 44 -2.87 4.00 -6.62
CA SER A 44 -1.58 4.61 -6.84
C SER A 44 -0.91 4.82 -5.50
N ALA A 45 0.40 4.71 -5.48
CA ALA A 45 1.15 4.85 -4.24
C ALA A 45 2.56 5.34 -4.50
N LEU A 46 3.16 5.96 -3.49
CA LEU A 46 4.54 6.38 -3.52
C LEU A 46 5.39 5.34 -2.84
N LEU A 47 6.39 4.85 -3.55
CA LEU A 47 7.37 3.93 -3.00
C LEU A 47 8.48 4.70 -2.31
N PRO A 48 9.21 4.06 -1.38
CA PRO A 48 10.31 4.74 -0.71
C PRO A 48 11.34 5.28 -1.71
N GLY A 49 11.72 6.52 -1.52
CA GLY A 49 12.73 7.14 -2.38
C GLY A 49 12.24 7.56 -3.74
N ARG A 50 10.96 7.35 -4.04
CA ARG A 50 10.40 7.73 -5.32
C ARG A 50 9.59 9.01 -5.19
N LYS A 51 9.66 9.84 -6.23
CA LYS A 51 8.91 11.10 -6.23
C LYS A 51 7.62 11.00 -7.01
N LYS A 52 7.51 9.99 -7.87
CA LYS A 52 6.31 9.79 -8.67
C LYS A 52 5.54 8.59 -8.19
N GLU A 53 4.23 8.68 -8.33
CA GLU A 53 3.35 7.60 -7.97
C GLU A 53 3.50 6.43 -8.92
N SER A 54 3.35 5.24 -8.39
CA SER A 54 3.28 4.02 -9.18
C SER A 54 1.88 3.46 -9.06
N HIS A 55 1.38 2.87 -10.12
CA HIS A 55 0.05 2.28 -10.12
C HIS A 55 0.15 0.78 -9.86
N PHE A 56 -0.75 0.28 -9.04
CA PHE A 56 -0.79 -1.14 -8.70
C PHE A 56 -2.21 -1.67 -8.84
N SER A 57 -2.32 -2.96 -9.15
CA SER A 57 -3.60 -3.64 -9.12
C SER A 57 -3.81 -4.25 -7.74
N LEU A 58 -5.04 -4.17 -7.25
CA LEU A 58 -5.34 -4.74 -5.95
C LEU A 58 -5.06 -6.24 -5.94
N SER A 59 -5.27 -6.91 -7.06
CA SER A 59 -5.04 -8.35 -7.14
C SER A 59 -3.57 -8.73 -6.97
N ASP A 60 -2.66 -7.78 -7.12
CA ASP A 60 -1.23 -8.06 -6.94
C ASP A 60 -0.80 -7.93 -5.49
N VAL A 61 -1.67 -7.43 -4.63
CA VAL A 61 -1.35 -7.25 -3.22
C VAL A 61 -1.77 -8.49 -2.46
N LEU A 62 -0.80 -9.22 -1.93
CA LEU A 62 -1.08 -10.44 -1.20
C LEU A 62 -1.51 -10.15 0.22
N THR A 63 -0.88 -9.18 0.86
CA THR A 63 -1.23 -8.82 2.22
C THR A 63 -0.75 -7.41 2.51
N ALA A 64 -1.31 -6.81 3.54
CA ALA A 64 -0.94 -5.47 3.97
C ALA A 64 -0.98 -5.39 5.49
N ALA A 65 -0.17 -4.49 6.04
CA ALA A 65 -0.10 -4.28 7.47
C ALA A 65 0.41 -2.87 7.73
N TYR A 66 0.32 -2.44 8.98
CA TYR A 66 0.89 -1.15 9.34
C TYR A 66 2.40 -1.22 9.22
N ALA A 67 3.00 -0.12 8.80
CA ALA A 67 4.44 -0.07 8.68
C ALA A 67 5.05 -0.12 10.08
N ARG A 68 6.24 -0.74 10.15
CA ARG A 68 6.93 -0.85 11.42
C ARG A 68 7.24 0.54 11.94
N GLY A 69 6.99 0.79 13.20
CA GLY A 69 7.22 2.09 13.80
C GLY A 69 6.09 3.07 13.59
N ASP A 70 5.04 2.65 12.89
CA ASP A 70 3.89 3.48 12.65
C ASP A 70 2.99 3.50 13.87
N GLN A 71 2.19 4.54 13.95
CA GLN A 71 1.27 4.71 15.06
C GLN A 71 0.27 3.60 15.18
N GLY A 72 -0.06 2.99 14.07
CA GLY A 72 -1.04 1.92 14.08
C GLY A 72 -0.69 0.81 15.01
N GLU A 73 0.58 0.59 15.25
CA GLU A 73 0.99 -0.49 16.10
C GLU A 73 1.05 -0.10 17.58
N LEU A 74 0.86 1.14 17.86
CA LEU A 74 0.89 1.60 19.25
C LEU A 74 -0.46 1.53 19.94
N GLU A 75 -1.48 1.30 19.18
CA GLU A 75 -2.82 1.22 19.74
C GLU A 75 -3.19 -0.08 20.37
#